data_b1c355eab7c894ca18ad46be3af988e0
#
_entry.id   b1c355eab7c894ca18ad46be3af988e0
#
_cell.length_a   1.000
_cell.length_b   1.000
_cell.length_c   1.000
_cell.angle_alpha   90.00
_cell.angle_beta   90.00
_cell.angle_gamma   90.00
#
_symmetry.space_group_name_H-M   'P 1'
#
loop_
_entity.id
_entity.type
_entity.pdbx_description
1 polymer ?
#
loop_
_entity_poly.entity_id
_entity_poly.type
_entity_poly.pdbx_seq_one_letter_code
_entity_poly.pdbx_strand_id
1 'polypeptide(L)'
;MKKYQNKNPIITPAVQIWLAEQTAAGFTRARLFESLCASGWQASEAAQIMALTADEREAFGIQIRPLQTDQTSHVPQPKLIFHDVQVDGGDKWVRVLQQRSAPDLIEFEGLLSDAECDALMQSAQPRLSRSLTVDVQTGGHEIHPDRSSQGMFFERAESPLIATIETRIAKLLKWPATHGENLQILRYPPGAQYLPHYDYFDPAQAGTVELLKRGGQRVATLIMYLREPDSGGATIFPDIDLAVTPKRGNAVFFSYAAPEASTLTLHGGEPVITGEKWIATKWLRQSVFE
;
A
#
# COMPACT_ATOMS: atom_id res chain seq x y z
N MET A 1 15.83 25.01 17.98
CA MET A 1 14.70 25.14 17.05
C MET A 1 14.63 23.85 16.23
N LYS A 2 13.77 22.89 16.61
CA LYS A 2 13.60 21.64 15.89
C LYS A 2 12.62 21.90 14.74
N LYS A 3 13.08 21.78 13.50
CA LYS A 3 12.24 21.80 12.31
C LYS A 3 11.34 20.56 12.36
N TYR A 4 10.05 20.78 12.48
CA TYR A 4 9.03 19.76 12.25
C TYR A 4 9.02 19.47 10.75
N GLN A 5 9.44 18.26 10.38
CA GLN A 5 9.35 17.76 9.01
C GLN A 5 7.90 17.34 8.72
N ASN A 6 7.49 17.66 7.50
CA ASN A 6 6.21 17.32 6.88
C ASN A 6 5.82 15.86 7.17
N LYS A 7 4.89 15.68 8.10
CA LYS A 7 4.06 14.47 8.14
C LYS A 7 2.74 14.88 7.51
N ASN A 8 2.27 14.15 6.51
CA ASN A 8 0.87 14.28 6.08
C ASN A 8 0.02 14.21 7.34
N PRO A 9 -0.81 15.21 7.61
CA PRO A 9 -1.58 15.23 8.83
C PRO A 9 -2.61 14.12 8.76
N ILE A 10 -2.41 13.11 9.59
CA ILE A 10 -3.48 12.15 9.86
C ILE A 10 -4.60 12.97 10.48
N ILE A 11 -5.74 13.03 9.81
CA ILE A 11 -6.97 13.62 10.38
C ILE A 11 -7.30 12.77 11.59
N THR A 12 -6.80 13.17 12.75
CA THR A 12 -7.05 12.42 13.97
C THR A 12 -8.48 12.70 14.43
N PRO A 13 -9.17 11.73 15.05
CA PRO A 13 -10.46 11.96 15.68
C PRO A 13 -10.45 13.20 16.58
N ALA A 14 -9.34 13.52 17.22
CA ALA A 14 -9.16 14.68 18.07
C ALA A 14 -9.37 16.02 17.32
N VAL A 15 -8.87 16.14 16.10
CA VAL A 15 -9.06 17.36 15.28
C VAL A 15 -10.52 17.52 14.85
N GLN A 16 -11.18 16.43 14.51
CA GLN A 16 -12.59 16.46 14.15
C GLN A 16 -13.49 16.82 15.36
N ILE A 17 -13.20 16.27 16.53
CA ILE A 17 -13.88 16.61 17.78
C ILE A 17 -13.66 18.09 18.09
N TRP A 18 -12.43 18.57 18.03
CA TRP A 18 -12.11 19.96 18.27
C TRP A 18 -12.87 20.90 17.31
N LEU A 19 -12.90 20.59 16.01
CA LEU A 19 -13.66 21.38 15.03
C LEU A 19 -15.15 21.41 15.34
N ALA A 20 -15.73 20.29 15.74
CA ALA A 20 -17.14 20.20 16.13
C ALA A 20 -17.44 21.05 17.37
N GLU A 21 -16.58 20.97 18.40
CA GLU A 21 -16.71 21.77 19.63
C GLU A 21 -16.59 23.26 19.36
N GLN A 22 -15.60 23.69 18.57
CA GLN A 22 -15.41 25.11 18.23
C GLN A 22 -16.55 25.64 17.35
N THR A 23 -17.06 24.81 16.43
CA THR A 23 -18.24 25.17 15.64
C THR A 23 -19.47 25.34 16.51
N ALA A 24 -19.69 24.44 17.46
CA ALA A 24 -20.78 24.53 18.44
C ALA A 24 -20.65 25.76 19.38
N ALA A 25 -19.43 26.18 19.65
CA ALA A 25 -19.10 27.41 20.39
C ALA A 25 -19.25 28.70 19.57
N GLY A 26 -19.68 28.60 18.30
CA GLY A 26 -20.00 29.75 17.44
C GLY A 26 -18.82 30.35 16.70
N PHE A 27 -17.66 29.67 16.64
CA PHE A 27 -16.54 30.14 15.82
C PHE A 27 -16.86 29.98 14.33
N THR A 28 -16.51 31.03 13.57
CA THR A 28 -16.69 31.00 12.12
C THR A 28 -15.68 30.06 11.44
N ARG A 29 -16.06 29.50 10.30
CA ARG A 29 -15.16 28.63 9.51
C ARG A 29 -13.84 29.32 9.16
N ALA A 30 -13.89 30.64 8.84
CA ALA A 30 -12.67 31.43 8.59
C ALA A 30 -11.71 31.41 9.78
N ARG A 31 -12.24 31.64 11.00
CA ARG A 31 -11.42 31.66 12.21
C ARG A 31 -10.88 30.27 12.58
N LEU A 32 -11.63 29.22 12.31
CA LEU A 32 -11.16 27.84 12.49
C LEU A 32 -10.05 27.50 11.51
N PHE A 33 -10.17 27.94 10.25
CA PHE A 33 -9.13 27.78 9.25
C PHE A 33 -7.83 28.48 9.65
N GLU A 34 -7.93 29.76 10.05
CA GLU A 34 -6.79 30.53 10.56
C GLU A 34 -6.10 29.85 11.76
N SER A 35 -6.90 29.29 12.69
CA SER A 35 -6.40 28.60 13.88
C SER A 35 -5.66 27.31 13.52
N LEU A 36 -6.14 26.55 12.55
CA LEU A 36 -5.42 25.38 12.01
C LEU A 36 -4.09 25.78 11.40
N CYS A 37 -4.08 26.80 10.55
CA CYS A 37 -2.85 27.31 9.92
C CYS A 37 -1.86 27.85 10.96
N ALA A 38 -2.33 28.57 11.97
CA ALA A 38 -1.50 29.07 13.08
C ALA A 38 -0.91 27.94 13.93
N SER A 39 -1.58 26.78 13.98
CA SER A 39 -1.10 25.57 14.67
C SER A 39 -0.13 24.75 13.83
N GLY A 40 0.26 25.23 12.64
CA GLY A 40 1.26 24.61 11.77
C GLY A 40 0.72 23.76 10.63
N TRP A 41 -0.59 23.69 10.45
CA TRP A 41 -1.21 23.01 9.30
C TRP A 41 -1.00 23.83 8.02
N GLN A 42 -0.70 23.14 6.92
CA GLN A 42 -0.66 23.79 5.62
C GLN A 42 -2.08 24.22 5.20
N ALA A 43 -2.22 25.31 4.46
CA ALA A 43 -3.53 25.82 4.05
C ALA A 43 -4.36 24.79 3.24
N SER A 44 -3.69 24.00 2.40
CA SER A 44 -4.31 22.91 1.65
C SER A 44 -4.85 21.78 2.56
N GLU A 45 -4.12 21.45 3.60
CA GLU A 45 -4.48 20.44 4.60
C GLU A 45 -5.65 20.92 5.45
N ALA A 46 -5.57 22.15 5.98
CA ALA A 46 -6.66 22.77 6.74
C ALA A 46 -7.96 22.84 5.91
N ALA A 47 -7.84 23.18 4.62
CA ALA A 47 -8.98 23.19 3.70
C ALA A 47 -9.62 21.81 3.50
N GLN A 48 -8.80 20.78 3.43
CA GLN A 48 -9.25 19.40 3.30
C GLN A 48 -9.94 18.89 4.59
N ILE A 49 -9.29 19.13 5.74
CA ILE A 49 -9.83 18.76 7.07
C ILE A 49 -11.20 19.40 7.31
N MET A 50 -11.34 20.66 6.93
CA MET A 50 -12.59 21.40 7.07
C MET A 50 -13.59 21.14 5.95
N ALA A 51 -13.28 20.34 4.95
CA ALA A 51 -14.09 20.12 3.76
C ALA A 51 -14.60 21.44 3.15
N LEU A 52 -13.69 22.40 2.93
CA LEU A 52 -14.03 23.71 2.39
C LEU A 52 -14.56 23.58 0.96
N THR A 53 -15.64 24.31 0.64
CA THR A 53 -16.18 24.45 -0.71
C THR A 53 -15.21 25.22 -1.63
N ALA A 54 -15.44 25.20 -2.95
CA ALA A 54 -14.64 25.95 -3.89
C ALA A 54 -14.65 27.46 -3.59
N ASP A 55 -15.85 27.99 -3.29
CA ASP A 55 -16.05 29.41 -2.98
C ASP A 55 -15.37 29.81 -1.66
N GLU A 56 -15.41 28.95 -0.64
CA GLU A 56 -14.72 29.18 0.63
C GLU A 56 -13.19 29.15 0.45
N ARG A 57 -12.67 28.28 -0.39
CA ARG A 57 -11.23 28.23 -0.70
C ARG A 57 -10.77 29.52 -1.40
N GLU A 58 -11.55 30.00 -2.35
CA GLU A 58 -11.28 31.27 -3.02
C GLU A 58 -11.33 32.45 -2.02
N ALA A 59 -12.36 32.48 -1.16
CA ALA A 59 -12.51 33.50 -0.12
C ALA A 59 -11.37 33.54 0.89
N PHE A 60 -10.73 32.37 1.17
CA PHE A 60 -9.56 32.27 2.06
C PHE A 60 -8.23 32.48 1.35
N GLY A 61 -8.25 32.89 0.06
CA GLY A 61 -7.05 33.13 -0.72
C GLY A 61 -6.24 31.86 -0.97
N ILE A 62 -6.86 30.69 -0.77
CA ILE A 62 -6.25 29.43 -1.14
C ILE A 62 -6.29 29.38 -2.66
N GLN A 63 -5.20 29.81 -3.29
CA GLN A 63 -5.06 29.58 -4.72
C GLN A 63 -5.12 28.09 -4.98
N ILE A 64 -6.29 27.63 -5.42
CA ILE A 64 -6.34 26.44 -6.22
C ILE A 64 -5.56 26.86 -7.48
N ARG A 65 -4.25 26.56 -7.54
CA ARG A 65 -3.67 26.31 -8.85
C ARG A 65 -4.69 25.35 -9.47
N PRO A 66 -5.38 25.72 -10.57
CA PRO A 66 -6.12 24.70 -11.28
C PRO A 66 -5.08 23.60 -11.41
N LEU A 67 -5.37 22.41 -10.89
CA LEU A 67 -4.65 21.25 -11.35
C LEU A 67 -4.67 21.47 -12.85
N GLN A 68 -3.53 21.95 -13.39
CA GLN A 68 -3.33 21.77 -14.80
C GLN A 68 -3.67 20.30 -14.94
N THR A 69 -4.71 20.03 -15.66
CA THR A 69 -4.95 18.74 -16.25
C THR A 69 -3.84 18.52 -17.29
N ASP A 70 -2.62 18.75 -16.85
CA ASP A 70 -1.46 18.10 -17.36
C ASP A 70 -1.72 16.65 -17.05
N GLN A 71 -2.18 15.98 -18.13
CA GLN A 71 -2.13 14.57 -18.31
C GLN A 71 -1.70 13.89 -17.01
N THR A 72 -2.68 13.58 -16.14
CA THR A 72 -2.44 12.58 -15.09
C THR A 72 -1.72 11.48 -15.86
N SER A 73 -0.43 11.35 -15.62
CA SER A 73 0.34 10.31 -16.29
C SER A 73 -0.22 9.02 -15.75
N HIS A 74 -1.27 8.56 -16.41
CA HIS A 74 -1.95 7.30 -16.11
C HIS A 74 -0.88 6.25 -16.26
N VAL A 75 -0.36 5.83 -15.14
CA VAL A 75 0.65 4.77 -15.13
C VAL A 75 -0.05 3.52 -15.66
N PRO A 76 0.48 2.83 -16.69
CA PRO A 76 -0.07 1.57 -17.12
C PRO A 76 -0.19 0.64 -15.91
N GLN A 77 -1.36 0.07 -15.69
CA GLN A 77 -1.61 -0.84 -14.57
C GLN A 77 -2.37 -2.06 -15.07
N PRO A 78 -2.28 -3.20 -14.39
CA PRO A 78 -3.11 -4.34 -14.67
C PRO A 78 -4.59 -3.96 -14.50
N LYS A 79 -5.37 -4.02 -15.58
CA LYS A 79 -6.83 -3.85 -15.52
C LYS A 79 -7.46 -5.22 -15.53
N LEU A 80 -7.92 -5.65 -14.37
CA LEU A 80 -8.48 -6.97 -14.17
C LEU A 80 -9.97 -6.84 -13.90
N ILE A 81 -10.77 -7.51 -14.73
CA ILE A 81 -12.19 -7.73 -14.47
C ILE A 81 -12.42 -9.22 -14.70
N PHE A 82 -12.80 -9.91 -13.64
CA PHE A 82 -13.15 -11.31 -13.69
C PHE A 82 -14.67 -11.44 -13.62
N HIS A 83 -15.24 -12.16 -14.57
CA HIS A 83 -16.67 -12.49 -14.60
C HIS A 83 -16.93 -13.89 -14.03
N ASP A 84 -15.91 -14.72 -14.06
CA ASP A 84 -15.95 -16.08 -13.53
C ASP A 84 -15.38 -16.14 -12.11
N VAL A 85 -15.96 -17.04 -11.31
CA VAL A 85 -15.50 -17.28 -9.95
C VAL A 85 -14.16 -18.01 -9.93
N GLN A 86 -13.81 -18.73 -11.01
CA GLN A 86 -12.52 -19.41 -11.18
C GLN A 86 -11.78 -18.86 -12.37
N VAL A 87 -10.51 -18.57 -12.18
CA VAL A 87 -9.62 -17.98 -13.19
C VAL A 87 -8.41 -18.89 -13.38
N ASP A 88 -8.01 -19.07 -14.64
CA ASP A 88 -6.86 -19.88 -15.02
C ASP A 88 -5.54 -19.17 -14.70
N GLY A 89 -4.82 -19.68 -13.69
CA GLY A 89 -3.46 -19.25 -13.33
C GLY A 89 -2.35 -19.89 -14.18
N GLY A 90 -2.70 -20.81 -15.07
CA GLY A 90 -1.77 -21.53 -15.95
C GLY A 90 -1.56 -22.97 -15.51
N ASP A 91 -0.98 -23.16 -14.36
CA ASP A 91 -0.72 -24.46 -13.77
C ASP A 91 -1.82 -24.90 -12.78
N LYS A 92 -2.68 -23.97 -12.37
CA LYS A 92 -3.82 -24.24 -11.48
C LYS A 92 -4.94 -23.21 -11.65
N TRP A 93 -6.14 -23.57 -11.24
CA TRP A 93 -7.28 -22.66 -11.12
C TRP A 93 -7.23 -21.91 -9.80
N VAL A 94 -7.53 -20.61 -9.84
CA VAL A 94 -7.57 -19.71 -8.69
C VAL A 94 -8.98 -19.16 -8.57
N ARG A 95 -9.53 -19.12 -7.35
CA ARG A 95 -10.88 -18.61 -7.12
C ARG A 95 -10.86 -17.12 -6.79
N VAL A 96 -11.74 -16.34 -7.40
CA VAL A 96 -12.00 -14.95 -7.03
C VAL A 96 -13.04 -14.93 -5.92
N LEU A 97 -12.68 -14.43 -4.74
CA LEU A 97 -13.57 -14.29 -3.58
C LEU A 97 -14.36 -13.00 -3.64
N GLN A 98 -13.68 -11.89 -3.92
CA GLN A 98 -14.31 -10.60 -4.14
C GLN A 98 -13.48 -9.74 -5.07
N GLN A 99 -14.16 -8.79 -5.70
CA GLN A 99 -13.55 -7.78 -6.56
C GLN A 99 -14.22 -6.43 -6.30
N ARG A 100 -13.41 -5.38 -6.25
CA ARG A 100 -13.84 -3.98 -6.09
C ARG A 100 -13.19 -3.13 -7.18
N SER A 101 -13.81 -2.02 -7.54
CA SER A 101 -13.30 -1.06 -8.52
C SER A 101 -12.82 0.26 -7.89
N ALA A 102 -13.04 0.45 -6.59
CA ALA A 102 -12.55 1.60 -5.82
C ALA A 102 -12.19 1.19 -4.37
N PRO A 103 -10.91 0.94 -4.09
CA PRO A 103 -9.80 0.74 -5.03
C PRO A 103 -9.99 -0.46 -5.97
N ASP A 104 -9.18 -0.53 -7.04
CA ASP A 104 -9.07 -1.76 -7.84
C ASP A 104 -8.44 -2.85 -6.96
N LEU A 105 -9.26 -3.68 -6.32
CA LEU A 105 -8.84 -4.70 -5.36
C LEU A 105 -9.53 -6.03 -5.66
N ILE A 106 -8.77 -7.11 -5.57
CA ILE A 106 -9.26 -8.48 -5.78
C ILE A 106 -8.69 -9.38 -4.68
N GLU A 107 -9.56 -10.17 -4.07
CA GLU A 107 -9.15 -11.26 -3.20
C GLU A 107 -9.22 -12.60 -3.94
N PHE A 108 -8.14 -13.36 -3.85
CA PHE A 108 -8.00 -14.68 -4.45
C PHE A 108 -7.91 -15.77 -3.38
N GLU A 109 -8.60 -16.88 -3.62
CA GLU A 109 -8.48 -18.10 -2.82
C GLU A 109 -7.67 -19.14 -3.60
N GLY A 110 -6.78 -19.81 -2.87
CA GLY A 110 -6.01 -20.93 -3.40
C GLY A 110 -4.96 -20.54 -4.45
N LEU A 111 -4.44 -19.30 -4.40
CA LEU A 111 -3.34 -18.88 -5.26
C LEU A 111 -2.07 -19.72 -5.02
N LEU A 112 -1.81 -20.08 -3.78
CA LEU A 112 -0.74 -21.01 -3.40
C LEU A 112 -1.33 -22.25 -2.75
N SER A 113 -0.71 -23.39 -2.98
CA SER A 113 -0.99 -24.62 -2.21
C SER A 113 -0.26 -24.60 -0.87
N ASP A 114 -0.71 -25.43 0.07
CA ASP A 114 -0.03 -25.58 1.36
C ASP A 114 1.43 -26.00 1.21
N ALA A 115 1.71 -26.90 0.27
CA ALA A 115 3.08 -27.34 -0.02
C ALA A 115 3.97 -26.20 -0.54
N GLU A 116 3.43 -25.31 -1.40
CA GLU A 116 4.14 -24.12 -1.88
C GLU A 116 4.39 -23.13 -0.74
N CYS A 117 3.40 -22.93 0.13
CA CYS A 117 3.56 -22.06 1.31
C CYS A 117 4.67 -22.59 2.24
N ASP A 118 4.68 -23.89 2.53
CA ASP A 118 5.71 -24.51 3.38
C ASP A 118 7.10 -24.40 2.74
N ALA A 119 7.21 -24.69 1.46
CA ALA A 119 8.49 -24.62 0.73
C ALA A 119 9.06 -23.20 0.69
N LEU A 120 8.21 -22.19 0.48
CA LEU A 120 8.61 -20.76 0.53
C LEU A 120 9.11 -20.38 1.92
N MET A 121 8.36 -20.71 2.98
CA MET A 121 8.76 -20.40 4.36
C MET A 121 10.05 -21.12 4.75
N GLN A 122 10.17 -22.40 4.44
CA GLN A 122 11.37 -23.19 4.76
C GLN A 122 12.62 -22.63 4.07
N SER A 123 12.51 -22.26 2.79
CA SER A 123 13.62 -21.69 2.02
C SER A 123 13.98 -20.28 2.47
N ALA A 124 13.01 -19.50 2.95
CA ALA A 124 13.23 -18.14 3.41
C ALA A 124 13.79 -18.07 4.84
N GLN A 125 13.39 -18.99 5.73
CA GLN A 125 13.69 -18.93 7.16
C GLN A 125 15.17 -18.70 7.49
N PRO A 126 16.17 -19.38 6.89
CA PRO A 126 17.60 -19.17 7.21
C PRO A 126 18.14 -17.83 6.69
N ARG A 127 17.40 -17.13 5.83
CA ARG A 127 17.80 -15.87 5.16
C ARG A 127 17.11 -14.65 5.73
N LEU A 128 16.19 -14.83 6.69
CA LEU A 128 15.45 -13.72 7.27
C LEU A 128 16.37 -12.79 8.05
N SER A 129 16.21 -11.49 7.82
CA SER A 129 16.84 -10.42 8.58
C SER A 129 15.79 -9.35 8.93
N ARG A 130 16.14 -8.39 9.78
CA ARG A 130 15.23 -7.24 10.06
C ARG A 130 14.84 -6.57 8.76
N SER A 131 13.54 -6.40 8.52
CA SER A 131 13.06 -5.76 7.29
C SER A 131 13.51 -4.31 7.23
N LEU A 132 13.94 -3.92 6.03
CA LEU A 132 14.25 -2.53 5.71
C LEU A 132 13.06 -1.90 4.99
N THR A 133 12.91 -0.59 5.14
CA THR A 133 12.01 0.23 4.33
C THR A 133 12.83 1.07 3.36
N VAL A 134 12.16 1.61 2.35
CA VAL A 134 12.79 2.56 1.44
C VAL A 134 12.96 3.89 2.18
N ASP A 135 14.17 4.42 2.21
CA ASP A 135 14.44 5.79 2.63
C ASP A 135 13.97 6.74 1.52
N VAL A 136 12.90 7.48 1.78
CA VAL A 136 12.26 8.38 0.81
C VAL A 136 13.13 9.59 0.45
N GLN A 137 14.17 9.90 1.23
CA GLN A 137 15.08 11.01 0.97
C GLN A 137 16.21 10.61 0.03
N THR A 138 16.76 9.42 0.21
CA THR A 138 17.94 8.95 -0.52
C THR A 138 17.62 7.92 -1.58
N GLY A 139 16.45 7.26 -1.53
CA GLY A 139 16.11 6.09 -2.32
C GLY A 139 16.84 4.81 -1.85
N GLY A 140 17.58 4.88 -0.75
CA GLY A 140 18.25 3.74 -0.13
C GLY A 140 17.33 2.91 0.77
N HIS A 141 17.93 2.14 1.64
CA HIS A 141 17.22 1.28 2.59
C HIS A 141 17.57 1.64 4.02
N GLU A 142 16.56 1.70 4.90
CA GLU A 142 16.73 1.97 6.33
C GLU A 142 15.91 1.03 7.20
N ILE A 143 16.32 0.87 8.46
CA ILE A 143 15.50 0.24 9.50
C ILE A 143 14.52 1.28 10.01
N HIS A 144 13.23 1.06 9.78
CA HIS A 144 12.19 1.98 10.21
C HIS A 144 11.35 1.39 11.35
N PRO A 145 11.01 2.17 12.40
CA PRO A 145 10.23 1.67 13.52
C PRO A 145 8.80 1.26 13.15
N ASP A 146 8.24 1.84 12.09
CA ASP A 146 6.89 1.55 11.60
C ASP A 146 6.73 0.14 11.03
N ARG A 147 7.86 -0.56 10.78
CA ARG A 147 7.89 -1.93 10.27
C ARG A 147 8.72 -2.83 11.18
N SER A 148 8.07 -3.75 11.87
CA SER A 148 8.72 -4.63 12.86
C SER A 148 8.87 -6.08 12.39
N SER A 149 8.67 -6.36 11.09
CA SER A 149 8.84 -7.67 10.48
C SER A 149 10.31 -8.05 10.25
N GLN A 150 10.52 -9.34 9.99
CA GLN A 150 11.73 -9.88 9.38
C GLN A 150 11.43 -10.22 7.91
N GLY A 151 12.41 -10.08 7.02
CA GLY A 151 12.20 -10.34 5.60
C GLY A 151 13.46 -10.77 4.86
N MET A 152 13.23 -11.29 3.65
CA MET A 152 14.24 -11.59 2.66
C MET A 152 13.63 -11.50 1.26
N PHE A 153 14.44 -11.55 0.23
CA PHE A 153 14.00 -11.56 -1.17
C PHE A 153 14.53 -12.83 -1.86
N PHE A 154 13.65 -13.46 -2.64
CA PHE A 154 14.05 -14.38 -3.69
C PHE A 154 14.25 -13.60 -4.98
N GLU A 155 15.35 -13.85 -5.66
CA GLU A 155 15.55 -13.31 -7.00
C GLU A 155 14.55 -13.92 -7.99
N ARG A 156 14.37 -13.26 -9.14
CA ARG A 156 13.48 -13.75 -10.18
C ARG A 156 13.93 -15.12 -10.66
N ALA A 157 13.01 -16.09 -10.67
CA ALA A 157 13.24 -17.46 -11.08
C ALA A 157 14.39 -18.16 -10.32
N GLU A 158 14.71 -17.75 -9.09
CA GLU A 158 15.80 -18.30 -8.26
C GLU A 158 15.70 -19.83 -8.10
N SER A 159 14.51 -20.37 -8.15
CA SER A 159 14.25 -21.80 -8.11
C SER A 159 13.06 -22.17 -9.02
N PRO A 160 12.89 -23.46 -9.36
CA PRO A 160 11.69 -23.91 -10.09
C PRO A 160 10.38 -23.50 -9.40
N LEU A 161 10.33 -23.51 -8.07
CA LEU A 161 9.18 -23.07 -7.30
C LEU A 161 8.89 -21.58 -7.55
N ILE A 162 9.90 -20.72 -7.43
CA ILE A 162 9.76 -19.28 -7.65
C ILE A 162 9.33 -19.01 -9.09
N ALA A 163 9.98 -19.67 -10.08
CA ALA A 163 9.62 -19.52 -11.49
C ALA A 163 8.16 -19.90 -11.78
N THR A 164 7.68 -21.01 -11.19
CA THR A 164 6.30 -21.45 -11.32
C THR A 164 5.32 -20.42 -10.75
N ILE A 165 5.57 -19.93 -9.53
CA ILE A 165 4.72 -18.93 -8.87
C ILE A 165 4.71 -17.63 -9.66
N GLU A 166 5.87 -17.14 -10.13
CA GLU A 166 5.96 -15.90 -10.91
C GLU A 166 5.26 -16.02 -12.26
N THR A 167 5.32 -17.18 -12.92
CA THR A 167 4.60 -17.47 -14.16
C THR A 167 3.09 -17.45 -13.93
N ARG A 168 2.63 -18.08 -12.84
CA ARG A 168 1.22 -18.06 -12.41
C ARG A 168 0.73 -16.64 -12.16
N ILE A 169 1.48 -15.85 -11.40
CA ILE A 169 1.17 -14.45 -11.12
C ILE A 169 1.09 -13.65 -12.42
N ALA A 170 2.05 -13.79 -13.32
CA ALA A 170 2.09 -13.07 -14.59
C ALA A 170 0.86 -13.39 -15.45
N LYS A 171 0.46 -14.65 -15.51
CA LYS A 171 -0.74 -15.08 -16.25
C LYS A 171 -2.02 -14.56 -15.61
N LEU A 172 -2.15 -14.73 -14.30
CA LEU A 172 -3.34 -14.32 -13.54
C LEU A 172 -3.57 -12.81 -13.62
N LEU A 173 -2.51 -12.03 -13.43
CA LEU A 173 -2.57 -10.58 -13.41
C LEU A 173 -2.41 -9.95 -14.80
N LYS A 174 -2.21 -10.76 -15.85
CA LYS A 174 -1.98 -10.30 -17.23
C LYS A 174 -0.88 -9.24 -17.31
N TRP A 175 0.19 -9.44 -16.54
CA TRP A 175 1.32 -8.53 -16.44
C TRP A 175 2.64 -9.28 -16.58
N PRO A 176 3.61 -8.78 -17.36
CA PRO A 176 4.84 -9.53 -17.64
C PRO A 176 5.62 -9.87 -16.35
N ALA A 177 6.08 -11.10 -16.21
CA ALA A 177 6.89 -11.52 -15.06
C ALA A 177 8.19 -10.68 -14.90
N THR A 178 8.75 -10.21 -16.03
CA THR A 178 9.92 -9.32 -16.06
C THR A 178 9.67 -7.94 -15.47
N HIS A 179 8.42 -7.54 -15.33
CA HIS A 179 8.01 -6.29 -14.70
C HIS A 179 7.71 -6.46 -13.22
N GLY A 180 8.01 -7.60 -12.63
CA GLY A 180 7.88 -7.83 -11.19
C GLY A 180 9.18 -7.57 -10.45
N GLU A 181 9.11 -6.93 -9.28
CA GLU A 181 10.23 -6.89 -8.33
C GLU A 181 10.53 -8.31 -7.81
N ASN A 182 11.65 -8.50 -7.17
CA ASN A 182 11.99 -9.74 -6.49
C ASN A 182 10.90 -10.12 -5.48
N LEU A 183 10.64 -11.42 -5.30
CA LEU A 183 9.59 -11.89 -4.40
C LEU A 183 10.05 -11.71 -2.95
N GLN A 184 9.39 -10.81 -2.21
CA GLN A 184 9.70 -10.56 -0.81
C GLN A 184 8.94 -11.52 0.09
N ILE A 185 9.63 -12.21 1.00
CA ILE A 185 9.01 -12.95 2.09
C ILE A 185 9.15 -12.16 3.38
N LEU A 186 8.05 -12.11 4.15
CA LEU A 186 7.97 -11.39 5.42
C LEU A 186 7.39 -12.28 6.51
N ARG A 187 8.03 -12.23 7.67
CA ARG A 187 7.57 -12.87 8.91
C ARG A 187 7.24 -11.82 9.95
N TYR A 188 6.06 -11.92 10.52
CA TYR A 188 5.54 -11.08 11.60
C TYR A 188 5.32 -11.93 12.84
N PRO A 189 6.23 -11.90 13.83
CA PRO A 189 6.00 -12.52 15.14
C PRO A 189 4.94 -11.76 15.94
N PRO A 190 4.49 -12.26 17.10
CA PRO A 190 3.60 -11.55 18.00
C PRO A 190 4.07 -10.13 18.28
N GLY A 191 3.16 -9.16 18.25
CA GLY A 191 3.43 -7.72 18.40
C GLY A 191 3.93 -7.04 17.12
N ALA A 192 4.32 -7.77 16.09
CA ALA A 192 4.79 -7.17 14.84
C ALA A 192 3.64 -6.64 14.00
N GLN A 193 3.89 -5.50 13.35
CA GLN A 193 2.94 -4.78 12.50
C GLN A 193 3.66 -4.05 11.39
N TYR A 194 2.88 -3.48 10.49
CA TYR A 194 3.33 -2.47 9.53
C TYR A 194 2.28 -1.38 9.44
N LEU A 195 2.65 -0.15 9.82
CA LEU A 195 1.72 0.97 9.81
C LEU A 195 1.20 1.28 8.41
N PRO A 196 0.02 1.91 8.28
CA PRO A 196 -0.54 2.26 6.98
C PRO A 196 0.41 3.09 6.13
N HIS A 197 0.59 2.67 4.88
CA HIS A 197 1.50 3.27 3.89
C HIS A 197 0.96 3.04 2.48
N TYR A 198 1.56 3.75 1.53
CA TYR A 198 1.36 3.52 0.10
C TYR A 198 2.57 2.79 -0.48
N ASP A 199 2.34 1.90 -1.43
CA ASP A 199 3.40 1.15 -2.12
C ASP A 199 3.97 1.89 -3.35
N TYR A 200 3.22 2.81 -3.94
CA TYR A 200 3.73 3.64 -5.02
C TYR A 200 4.82 4.59 -4.51
N PHE A 201 5.72 5.00 -5.39
CA PHE A 201 6.73 6.00 -5.06
C PHE A 201 6.15 7.40 -5.25
N ASP A 202 6.11 8.18 -4.18
CA ASP A 202 5.61 9.56 -4.22
C ASP A 202 6.56 10.45 -5.05
N PRO A 203 6.10 11.06 -6.16
CA PRO A 203 6.91 11.93 -7.00
C PRO A 203 7.46 13.16 -6.29
N ALA A 204 6.87 13.56 -5.16
CA ALA A 204 7.34 14.70 -4.37
C ALA A 204 8.58 14.39 -3.52
N GLN A 205 8.92 13.10 -3.34
CA GLN A 205 10.07 12.68 -2.55
C GLN A 205 11.37 12.69 -3.39
N ALA A 206 12.44 13.22 -2.82
CA ALA A 206 13.70 13.37 -3.55
C ALA A 206 14.31 12.03 -4.01
N GLY A 207 14.19 10.99 -3.20
CA GLY A 207 14.70 9.65 -3.51
C GLY A 207 13.93 8.91 -4.61
N THR A 208 12.72 9.37 -4.97
CA THR A 208 11.87 8.71 -5.97
C THR A 208 12.54 8.61 -7.34
N VAL A 209 13.28 9.65 -7.74
CA VAL A 209 13.99 9.66 -9.04
C VAL A 209 14.91 8.45 -9.18
N GLU A 210 15.62 8.07 -8.13
CA GLU A 210 16.52 6.91 -8.13
C GLU A 210 15.73 5.61 -8.20
N LEU A 211 14.65 5.50 -7.44
CA LEU A 211 13.78 4.31 -7.41
C LEU A 211 13.11 4.03 -8.75
N LEU A 212 12.75 5.09 -9.49
CA LEU A 212 12.10 4.97 -10.79
C LEU A 212 13.05 4.48 -11.90
N LYS A 213 14.36 4.60 -11.74
CA LYS A 213 15.33 4.09 -12.73
C LYS A 213 15.20 2.59 -12.94
N ARG A 214 14.82 1.85 -11.91
CA ARG A 214 14.66 0.40 -11.97
C ARG A 214 13.18 0.06 -12.17
N GLY A 215 12.74 -0.04 -13.41
CA GLY A 215 11.41 -0.51 -13.77
C GLY A 215 10.29 0.55 -13.74
N GLY A 216 10.57 1.83 -13.56
CA GLY A 216 9.56 2.88 -13.50
C GLY A 216 8.76 2.86 -12.20
N GLN A 217 7.51 3.32 -12.20
CA GLN A 217 6.63 3.34 -11.04
C GLN A 217 6.17 1.94 -10.65
N ARG A 218 5.87 1.70 -9.37
CA ARG A 218 5.05 0.58 -8.94
C ARG A 218 3.61 0.84 -9.36
N VAL A 219 2.95 -0.18 -9.88
CA VAL A 219 1.61 -0.09 -10.47
C VAL A 219 0.59 -0.99 -9.78
N ALA A 220 1.05 -2.00 -9.05
CA ALA A 220 0.20 -2.90 -8.30
C ALA A 220 1.00 -3.69 -7.26
N THR A 221 0.28 -4.21 -6.28
CA THR A 221 0.80 -5.07 -5.22
C THR A 221 -0.05 -6.34 -5.13
N LEU A 222 0.62 -7.47 -4.98
CA LEU A 222 0.02 -8.75 -4.63
C LEU A 222 0.61 -9.24 -3.32
N ILE A 223 -0.22 -9.38 -2.29
CA ILE A 223 0.15 -9.96 -1.00
C ILE A 223 -0.44 -11.37 -0.92
N MET A 224 0.40 -12.37 -0.78
CA MET A 224 0.03 -13.79 -0.65
C MET A 224 0.28 -14.23 0.79
N TYR A 225 -0.70 -14.90 1.39
CA TYR A 225 -0.62 -15.35 2.79
C TYR A 225 -0.04 -16.76 2.85
N LEU A 226 1.15 -16.92 3.45
CA LEU A 226 1.83 -18.21 3.59
C LEU A 226 1.45 -18.91 4.90
N ARG A 227 1.21 -18.13 5.95
CA ARG A 227 0.71 -18.59 7.25
C ARG A 227 -0.17 -17.50 7.87
N GLU A 228 -1.35 -17.90 8.29
CA GLU A 228 -2.24 -17.06 9.10
C GLU A 228 -1.78 -17.09 10.58
N PRO A 229 -1.85 -15.97 11.31
CA PRO A 229 -1.68 -15.97 12.75
C PRO A 229 -2.89 -16.60 13.45
N ASP A 230 -2.76 -16.96 14.71
CA ASP A 230 -3.90 -17.46 15.49
C ASP A 230 -4.90 -16.33 15.79
N SER A 231 -4.41 -15.07 15.93
CA SER A 231 -5.26 -13.86 16.05
C SER A 231 -4.52 -12.59 15.67
N GLY A 232 -5.28 -11.59 15.21
CA GLY A 232 -4.77 -10.32 14.70
C GLY A 232 -4.17 -10.43 13.30
N GLY A 233 -3.33 -9.47 12.93
CA GLY A 233 -2.54 -9.48 11.71
C GLY A 233 -3.32 -9.30 10.41
N ALA A 234 -4.54 -8.74 10.42
CA ALA A 234 -5.27 -8.43 9.20
C ALA A 234 -4.49 -7.46 8.30
N THR A 235 -4.73 -7.53 7.01
CA THR A 235 -4.31 -6.49 6.08
C THR A 235 -5.43 -5.47 5.96
N ILE A 236 -5.18 -4.24 6.40
CA ILE A 236 -6.20 -3.19 6.47
C ILE A 236 -6.04 -2.18 5.34
N PHE A 237 -7.18 -1.64 4.90
CA PHE A 237 -7.30 -0.52 3.97
C PHE A 237 -8.15 0.57 4.63
N PRO A 238 -7.53 1.48 5.41
CA PRO A 238 -8.26 2.43 6.25
C PRO A 238 -9.20 3.36 5.48
N ASP A 239 -8.82 3.76 4.25
CA ASP A 239 -9.61 4.70 3.44
C ASP A 239 -10.99 4.13 3.03
N ILE A 240 -11.18 2.82 3.11
CA ILE A 240 -12.40 2.12 2.68
C ILE A 240 -12.98 1.20 3.77
N ASP A 241 -12.47 1.30 5.00
CA ASP A 241 -12.88 0.48 6.15
C ASP A 241 -12.91 -1.03 5.82
N LEU A 242 -11.84 -1.51 5.16
CA LEU A 242 -11.71 -2.91 4.78
C LEU A 242 -10.57 -3.57 5.57
N ALA A 243 -10.85 -4.73 6.14
CA ALA A 243 -9.86 -5.62 6.73
C ALA A 243 -9.90 -6.98 6.04
N VAL A 244 -8.78 -7.40 5.46
CA VAL A 244 -8.61 -8.70 4.84
C VAL A 244 -7.93 -9.63 5.84
N THR A 245 -8.68 -10.63 6.29
CA THR A 245 -8.15 -11.65 7.22
C THR A 245 -7.17 -12.56 6.49
N PRO A 246 -5.93 -12.74 6.99
CA PRO A 246 -4.99 -13.68 6.42
C PRO A 246 -5.57 -15.09 6.40
N LYS A 247 -5.53 -15.70 5.22
CA LYS A 247 -5.90 -17.11 5.02
C LYS A 247 -4.81 -17.78 4.21
N ARG A 248 -4.22 -18.85 4.73
CA ARG A 248 -3.13 -19.56 4.05
C ARG A 248 -3.49 -19.93 2.61
N GLY A 249 -2.57 -19.67 1.68
CA GLY A 249 -2.75 -19.90 0.26
C GLY A 249 -3.57 -18.85 -0.48
N ASN A 250 -4.27 -17.94 0.23
CA ASN A 250 -5.03 -16.85 -0.36
C ASN A 250 -4.14 -15.64 -0.64
N ALA A 251 -4.68 -14.68 -1.38
CA ALA A 251 -3.97 -13.46 -1.71
C ALA A 251 -4.92 -12.26 -1.84
N VAL A 252 -4.38 -11.06 -1.63
CA VAL A 252 -5.04 -9.80 -1.98
C VAL A 252 -4.17 -9.06 -2.99
N PHE A 253 -4.79 -8.68 -4.10
CA PHE A 253 -4.23 -7.84 -5.15
C PHE A 253 -4.89 -6.47 -5.10
N PHE A 254 -4.11 -5.41 -5.30
CA PHE A 254 -4.61 -4.07 -5.51
C PHE A 254 -3.70 -3.30 -6.46
N SER A 255 -4.31 -2.47 -7.31
CA SER A 255 -3.58 -1.66 -8.27
C SER A 255 -3.88 -0.18 -8.13
N TYR A 256 -2.96 0.63 -8.60
CA TYR A 256 -3.04 2.08 -8.48
C TYR A 256 -2.64 2.75 -9.79
N ALA A 257 -3.60 3.50 -10.37
CA ALA A 257 -3.47 4.16 -11.67
C ALA A 257 -2.55 5.39 -11.63
N ALA A 258 -2.33 5.94 -10.45
CA ALA A 258 -1.51 7.12 -10.23
C ALA A 258 -0.87 7.05 -8.84
N PRO A 259 0.28 7.71 -8.60
CA PRO A 259 0.90 7.79 -7.28
C PRO A 259 0.20 8.86 -6.40
N GLU A 260 -1.08 8.63 -6.10
CA GLU A 260 -1.94 9.58 -5.40
C GLU A 260 -2.86 8.87 -4.39
N ALA A 261 -3.21 9.58 -3.31
CA ALA A 261 -4.13 9.08 -2.29
C ALA A 261 -5.55 8.78 -2.84
N SER A 262 -5.94 9.42 -3.95
CA SER A 262 -7.20 9.17 -4.65
C SER A 262 -7.39 7.72 -5.11
N THR A 263 -6.31 6.94 -5.16
CA THR A 263 -6.36 5.49 -5.46
C THR A 263 -6.96 4.66 -4.33
N LEU A 264 -7.11 5.21 -3.11
CA LEU A 264 -7.64 4.54 -1.91
C LEU A 264 -6.87 3.25 -1.55
N THR A 265 -5.58 3.20 -1.89
CA THR A 265 -4.72 2.04 -1.66
C THR A 265 -3.80 2.19 -0.44
N LEU A 266 -4.10 3.15 0.44
CA LEU A 266 -3.48 3.18 1.76
C LEU A 266 -3.76 1.85 2.46
N HIS A 267 -2.71 1.15 2.86
CA HIS A 267 -2.86 -0.17 3.48
C HIS A 267 -1.80 -0.41 4.55
N GLY A 268 -2.10 -1.33 5.47
CA GLY A 268 -1.19 -1.70 6.53
C GLY A 268 -1.41 -3.14 7.01
N GLY A 269 -0.56 -3.58 7.92
CA GLY A 269 -0.73 -4.85 8.62
C GLY A 269 -0.97 -4.60 10.10
N GLU A 270 -2.14 -4.99 10.59
CA GLU A 270 -2.45 -4.93 12.02
C GLU A 270 -1.44 -5.73 12.85
N PRO A 271 -1.30 -5.41 14.14
CA PRO A 271 -0.47 -6.19 15.05
C PRO A 271 -0.90 -7.67 15.06
N VAL A 272 0.07 -8.56 14.93
CA VAL A 272 -0.13 -9.98 15.23
C VAL A 272 -0.29 -10.12 16.75
N ILE A 273 -1.39 -10.69 17.20
CA ILE A 273 -1.65 -10.85 18.65
C ILE A 273 -1.05 -12.17 19.14
N THR A 274 -1.41 -13.28 18.47
CA THR A 274 -0.89 -14.60 18.77
C THR A 274 -0.56 -15.38 17.51
N GLY A 275 0.39 -16.32 17.61
CA GLY A 275 0.92 -17.03 16.44
C GLY A 275 1.88 -16.18 15.62
N GLU A 276 2.06 -16.53 14.38
CA GLU A 276 2.93 -15.82 13.42
C GLU A 276 2.22 -15.65 12.09
N LYS A 277 2.34 -14.46 11.51
CA LYS A 277 1.91 -14.20 10.14
C LYS A 277 3.10 -14.27 9.20
N TRP A 278 2.96 -15.00 8.09
CA TRP A 278 3.93 -15.00 7.01
C TRP A 278 3.24 -14.63 5.71
N ILE A 279 3.89 -13.74 4.95
CA ILE A 279 3.39 -13.33 3.63
C ILE A 279 4.52 -13.35 2.60
N ALA A 280 4.11 -13.47 1.33
CA ALA A 280 4.95 -13.17 0.19
C ALA A 280 4.35 -11.97 -0.54
N THR A 281 5.16 -10.95 -0.83
CA THR A 281 4.73 -9.74 -1.54
C THR A 281 5.40 -9.65 -2.90
N LYS A 282 4.61 -9.39 -3.94
CA LYS A 282 5.07 -9.12 -5.29
C LYS A 282 4.61 -7.74 -5.73
N TRP A 283 5.53 -6.82 -5.91
CA TRP A 283 5.26 -5.53 -6.54
C TRP A 283 5.43 -5.61 -8.04
N LEU A 284 4.49 -5.04 -8.76
CA LEU A 284 4.54 -4.92 -10.21
C LEU A 284 5.00 -3.52 -10.60
N ARG A 285 5.88 -3.47 -11.58
CA ARG A 285 6.50 -2.24 -12.08
C ARG A 285 5.95 -1.89 -13.45
N GLN A 286 6.04 -0.62 -13.80
CA GLN A 286 5.61 -0.07 -15.09
C GLN A 286 6.38 -0.66 -16.28
N SER A 287 7.65 -1.00 -16.09
CA SER A 287 8.54 -1.53 -17.10
C SER A 287 9.44 -2.63 -16.54
N VAL A 288 10.35 -3.16 -17.36
CA VAL A 288 11.27 -4.25 -16.95
C VAL A 288 12.05 -3.82 -15.70
N PHE A 289 12.04 -4.67 -14.68
CA PHE A 289 12.76 -4.48 -13.44
C PHE A 289 14.11 -5.26 -13.51
N GLU A 290 15.21 -4.52 -13.52
CA GLU A 290 16.58 -5.05 -13.56
C GLU A 290 17.40 -4.59 -12.35
#